data_ec42e286070991b9eb75c45b28f4c7df
#
_entry.id   ec42e286070991b9eb75c45b28f4c7df
#
_cell.length_a   1.000
_cell.length_b   1.000
_cell.length_c   1.000
_cell.angle_alpha   90.00
_cell.angle_beta   90.00
_cell.angle_gamma   90.00
#
_symmetry.space_group_name_H-M   'P 1'
#
loop_
_entity.id
_entity.type
_entity.pdbx_description
1 polymer ?
#
loop_
_entity_poly.entity_id
_entity_poly.type
_entity_poly.pdbx_seq_one_letter_code
_entity_poly.pdbx_strand_id
1 'polypeptide(L)'
;MPDFKNKTWILSDFIKFVQAKNDRALQYDPGYYYSIYVPEKAHSLSSEMMVYIGDTSEIDDDDNEIYPLEVREMNFWFGYSCDNFQDVIDLAFKQNPQVSISQLIECLNYYSEHDNFLDII
;
A
#
# COMPACT_ATOMS: atom_id res chain seq x y z
N MET A 1 -12.64 14.13 4.01
CA MET A 1 -11.95 13.13 3.18
C MET A 1 -10.46 13.39 3.19
N PRO A 2 -9.65 12.41 3.51
CA PRO A 2 -8.20 12.61 3.41
C PRO A 2 -7.78 12.80 1.96
N ASP A 3 -6.89 13.77 1.73
CA ASP A 3 -6.50 14.19 0.38
C ASP A 3 -5.57 13.19 -0.32
N PHE A 4 -5.02 12.23 0.41
CA PHE A 4 -4.08 11.27 -0.18
C PHE A 4 -4.77 10.16 -0.97
N LYS A 5 -6.07 10.02 -0.83
CA LYS A 5 -6.85 8.93 -1.45
C LYS A 5 -7.42 9.34 -2.80
N ASN A 6 -7.83 8.34 -3.57
CA ASN A 6 -8.52 8.47 -4.86
C ASN A 6 -7.65 9.17 -5.91
N LYS A 7 -6.36 8.86 -5.88
CA LYS A 7 -5.41 9.40 -6.86
C LYS A 7 -4.19 8.49 -6.98
N THR A 8 -3.42 8.72 -8.02
CA THR A 8 -2.17 7.98 -8.24
C THR A 8 -1.02 8.64 -7.48
N TRP A 9 -0.05 7.80 -7.12
CA TRP A 9 1.18 8.21 -6.46
C TRP A 9 2.36 7.47 -7.09
N ILE A 10 3.53 8.08 -7.07
CA ILE A 10 4.77 7.34 -7.24
C ILE A 10 5.02 6.61 -5.92
N LEU A 11 5.31 5.32 -5.99
CA LEU A 11 5.35 4.49 -4.78
C LEU A 11 6.35 5.00 -3.75
N SER A 12 7.54 5.44 -4.16
CA SER A 12 8.53 5.97 -3.22
C SER A 12 8.00 7.18 -2.46
N ASP A 13 7.24 8.04 -3.11
CA ASP A 13 6.64 9.22 -2.47
C ASP A 13 5.58 8.79 -1.46
N PHE A 14 4.77 7.79 -1.80
CA PHE A 14 3.75 7.29 -0.88
C PHE A 14 4.38 6.59 0.32
N ILE A 15 5.46 5.86 0.12
CA ILE A 15 6.19 5.24 1.23
C ILE A 15 6.67 6.31 2.23
N LYS A 16 7.22 7.42 1.75
CA LYS A 16 7.64 8.53 2.62
C LYS A 16 6.46 9.10 3.39
N PHE A 17 5.32 9.23 2.74
CA PHE A 17 4.09 9.71 3.36
C PHE A 17 3.65 8.79 4.51
N VAL A 18 3.74 7.48 4.31
CA VAL A 18 3.39 6.47 5.32
C VAL A 18 4.43 6.46 6.45
N GLN A 19 5.72 6.60 6.15
CA GLN A 19 6.76 6.69 7.17
C GLN A 19 6.52 7.87 8.11
N ALA A 20 6.02 8.98 7.57
CA ALA A 20 5.67 10.17 8.36
C ALA A 20 4.33 10.02 9.07
N LYS A 21 3.64 8.88 8.88
CA LYS A 21 2.35 8.55 9.49
C LYS A 21 1.24 9.51 9.10
N ASN A 22 1.36 10.13 7.92
CA ASN A 22 0.37 11.06 7.40
C ASN A 22 -0.86 10.35 6.81
N ASP A 23 -0.80 9.04 6.68
CA ASP A 23 -1.91 8.21 6.17
C ASP A 23 -2.85 7.74 7.26
N ARG A 24 -2.69 8.25 8.50
CA ARG A 24 -3.44 7.79 9.67
C ARG A 24 -4.10 8.95 10.40
N ALA A 25 -5.32 8.69 10.89
CA ALA A 25 -5.99 9.62 11.77
C ALA A 25 -5.50 9.42 13.21
N LEU A 26 -5.61 10.46 14.04
CA LEU A 26 -5.29 10.36 15.47
C LEU A 26 -6.27 9.48 16.21
N GLN A 27 -7.51 9.39 15.71
CA GLN A 27 -8.57 8.54 16.25
C GLN A 27 -9.09 7.66 15.12
N TYR A 28 -9.82 6.60 15.48
CA TYR A 28 -10.40 5.71 14.49
C TYR A 28 -11.27 6.50 13.50
N ASP A 29 -10.98 6.38 12.22
CA ASP A 29 -11.72 7.01 11.14
C ASP A 29 -11.69 6.08 9.93
N PRO A 30 -12.83 5.46 9.57
CA PRO A 30 -12.86 4.55 8.42
C PRO A 30 -12.55 5.24 7.10
N GLY A 31 -12.66 6.58 7.03
CA GLY A 31 -12.28 7.35 5.85
C GLY A 31 -10.79 7.30 5.54
N TYR A 32 -9.97 6.91 6.52
CA TYR A 32 -8.53 6.75 6.33
C TYR A 32 -8.12 5.35 5.88
N TYR A 33 -9.04 4.40 5.80
CA TYR A 33 -8.72 3.08 5.27
C TYR A 33 -8.59 3.16 3.76
N TYR A 34 -7.61 2.46 3.24
CA TYR A 34 -7.33 2.46 1.80
C TYR A 34 -6.76 1.11 1.39
N SER A 35 -6.75 0.89 0.10
CA SER A 35 -5.97 -0.20 -0.52
C SER A 35 -5.01 0.42 -1.51
N ILE A 36 -3.89 -0.25 -1.72
CA ILE A 36 -2.90 0.13 -2.72
C ILE A 36 -3.12 -0.77 -3.92
N TYR A 37 -3.47 -0.16 -5.06
CA TYR A 37 -3.71 -0.89 -6.30
C TYR A 37 -2.52 -0.68 -7.22
N VAL A 38 -2.12 -1.74 -7.91
CA VAL A 38 -0.93 -1.75 -8.76
C VAL A 38 -1.32 -2.17 -10.16
N PRO A 39 -0.51 -1.83 -11.19
CA PRO A 39 -0.79 -2.30 -12.54
C PRO A 39 -0.92 -3.81 -12.58
N GLU A 40 -1.91 -4.30 -13.31
CA GLU A 40 -2.19 -5.73 -13.43
C GLU A 40 -0.96 -6.52 -13.90
N LYS A 41 -0.11 -5.90 -14.69
CA LYS A 41 1.09 -6.55 -15.24
C LYS A 41 2.31 -6.49 -14.33
N ALA A 42 2.22 -5.80 -13.20
CA ALA A 42 3.34 -5.70 -12.27
C ALA A 42 3.51 -7.01 -11.51
N HIS A 43 4.70 -7.57 -11.53
CA HIS A 43 5.02 -8.80 -10.81
C HIS A 43 5.59 -8.53 -9.42
N SER A 44 6.12 -7.33 -9.21
CA SER A 44 6.69 -6.90 -7.94
C SER A 44 6.65 -5.38 -7.86
N LEU A 45 6.88 -4.86 -6.65
CA LEU A 45 6.93 -3.42 -6.43
C LEU A 45 8.29 -2.86 -6.81
N SER A 46 8.29 -1.62 -7.29
CA SER A 46 9.53 -0.86 -7.54
C SER A 46 9.31 0.58 -7.09
N SER A 47 10.39 1.29 -6.76
CA SER A 47 10.29 2.62 -6.14
C SER A 47 9.61 3.65 -7.05
N GLU A 48 9.84 3.56 -8.34
CA GLU A 48 9.36 4.55 -9.30
C GLU A 48 8.02 4.17 -9.93
N MET A 49 7.44 3.04 -9.56
CA MET A 49 6.16 2.62 -10.15
C MET A 49 5.02 3.51 -9.68
N MET A 50 4.00 3.64 -10.50
CA MET A 50 2.78 4.35 -10.16
C MET A 50 1.80 3.39 -9.51
N VAL A 51 1.21 3.81 -8.39
CA VAL A 51 0.16 3.07 -7.71
C VAL A 51 -1.07 3.95 -7.57
N TYR A 52 -2.22 3.35 -7.36
CA TYR A 52 -3.46 4.08 -7.07
C TYR A 52 -3.84 3.81 -5.61
N ILE A 53 -4.04 4.88 -4.85
CA ILE A 53 -4.47 4.79 -3.46
C ILE A 53 -5.96 5.09 -3.44
N GLY A 54 -6.75 4.08 -3.16
CA GLY A 54 -8.20 4.21 -3.24
C GLY A 54 -8.93 3.51 -2.11
N ASP A 55 -10.25 3.52 -2.19
CA ASP A 55 -11.09 2.85 -1.21
C ASP A 55 -10.87 1.33 -1.30
N THR A 56 -11.13 0.66 -0.18
CA THR A 56 -11.10 -0.80 -0.16
C THR A 56 -12.18 -1.36 -1.10
N SER A 57 -11.92 -2.55 -1.63
CA SER A 57 -12.89 -3.20 -2.51
C SER A 57 -14.15 -3.58 -1.74
N GLU A 58 -15.26 -3.72 -2.47
CA GLU A 58 -16.54 -4.19 -1.93
C GLU A 58 -16.72 -5.65 -2.31
N ILE A 59 -17.64 -6.33 -1.62
CA ILE A 59 -18.02 -7.72 -1.91
C ILE A 59 -19.47 -7.71 -2.35
N ASP A 60 -19.77 -8.31 -3.50
CA ASP A 60 -21.15 -8.40 -3.99
C ASP A 60 -21.88 -9.62 -3.38
N ASP A 61 -23.14 -9.82 -3.79
CA ASP A 61 -23.98 -10.89 -3.25
C ASP A 61 -23.45 -12.30 -3.58
N ASP A 62 -22.60 -12.42 -4.59
CA ASP A 62 -21.99 -13.69 -5.00
C ASP A 62 -20.58 -13.85 -4.44
N ASP A 63 -20.19 -13.05 -3.45
CA ASP A 63 -18.87 -13.03 -2.82
C ASP A 63 -17.74 -12.65 -3.79
N ASN A 64 -18.04 -11.94 -4.87
CA ASN A 64 -17.03 -11.40 -5.78
C ASN A 64 -16.53 -10.07 -5.28
N GLU A 65 -15.21 -9.88 -5.34
CA GLU A 65 -14.58 -8.63 -4.97
C GLU A 65 -14.75 -7.60 -6.09
N ILE A 66 -15.24 -6.42 -5.73
CA ILE A 66 -15.50 -5.34 -6.68
C ILE A 66 -14.58 -4.17 -6.35
N TYR A 67 -13.65 -3.87 -7.26
CA TYR A 67 -12.75 -2.75 -7.12
C TYR A 67 -13.45 -1.43 -7.47
N PRO A 68 -12.96 -0.30 -6.94
CA PRO A 68 -13.45 1.01 -7.39
C PRO A 68 -13.37 1.15 -8.91
N LEU A 69 -14.29 1.93 -9.48
CA LEU A 69 -14.39 2.08 -10.93
C LEU A 69 -13.08 2.56 -11.54
N GLU A 70 -12.41 3.51 -10.92
CA GLU A 70 -11.13 4.07 -11.41
C GLU A 70 -10.06 2.97 -11.51
N VAL A 71 -10.03 2.06 -10.55
CA VAL A 71 -9.07 0.95 -10.55
C VAL A 71 -9.31 0.03 -11.75
N ARG A 72 -10.59 -0.28 -12.01
CA ARG A 72 -10.96 -1.12 -13.16
C ARG A 72 -10.64 -0.46 -14.49
N GLU A 73 -10.88 0.85 -14.59
CA GLU A 73 -10.61 1.59 -15.83
C GLU A 73 -9.11 1.69 -16.12
N MET A 74 -8.28 1.69 -15.09
CA MET A 74 -6.82 1.75 -15.23
C MET A 74 -6.19 0.38 -15.47
N ASN A 75 -6.96 -0.71 -15.39
CA ASN A 75 -6.45 -2.08 -15.41
C ASN A 75 -5.47 -2.32 -14.26
N PHE A 76 -5.78 -1.81 -13.10
CA PHE A 76 -5.05 -2.05 -11.87
C PHE A 76 -5.79 -3.11 -11.07
N TRP A 77 -5.08 -3.79 -10.19
CA TRP A 77 -5.68 -4.74 -9.28
C TRP A 77 -5.10 -4.56 -7.88
N PHE A 78 -5.65 -5.31 -6.92
CA PHE A 78 -5.24 -5.21 -5.53
C PHE A 78 -3.76 -5.57 -5.38
N GLY A 79 -3.01 -4.70 -4.71
CA GLY A 79 -1.61 -4.94 -4.38
C GLY A 79 -1.39 -5.13 -2.90
N TYR A 80 -1.92 -4.22 -2.07
CA TYR A 80 -1.65 -4.22 -0.63
C TYR A 80 -2.80 -3.60 0.15
N SER A 81 -3.12 -4.18 1.31
CA SER A 81 -3.99 -3.50 2.28
C SER A 81 -3.20 -2.46 3.05
N CYS A 82 -3.89 -1.43 3.55
CA CYS A 82 -3.21 -0.39 4.33
C CYS A 82 -2.58 -0.95 5.59
N ASP A 83 -3.25 -1.89 6.27
CA ASP A 83 -2.74 -2.47 7.51
C ASP A 83 -1.42 -3.19 7.28
N ASN A 84 -1.35 -4.05 6.27
CA ASN A 84 -0.14 -4.80 5.98
C ASN A 84 0.98 -3.87 5.50
N PHE A 85 0.64 -2.89 4.68
CA PHE A 85 1.61 -1.93 4.17
C PHE A 85 2.24 -1.14 5.32
N GLN A 86 1.42 -0.63 6.22
CA GLN A 86 1.88 0.11 7.39
C GLN A 86 2.75 -0.76 8.29
N ASP A 87 2.32 -2.00 8.53
CA ASP A 87 3.04 -2.91 9.41
C ASP A 87 4.44 -3.20 8.89
N VAL A 88 4.58 -3.46 7.59
CA VAL A 88 5.89 -3.73 6.98
C VAL A 88 6.81 -2.52 7.12
N ILE A 89 6.30 -1.33 6.79
CA ILE A 89 7.11 -0.11 6.85
C ILE A 89 7.49 0.22 8.30
N ASP A 90 6.55 0.14 9.21
CA ASP A 90 6.79 0.47 10.62
C ASP A 90 7.79 -0.49 11.26
N LEU A 91 7.67 -1.78 10.97
CA LEU A 91 8.58 -2.79 11.50
C LEU A 91 10.00 -2.59 10.96
N ALA A 92 10.14 -2.34 9.67
CA ALA A 92 11.43 -2.09 9.05
C ALA A 92 12.11 -0.85 9.66
N PHE A 93 11.34 0.21 9.85
CA PHE A 93 11.85 1.43 10.47
C PHE A 93 12.26 1.19 11.93
N LYS A 94 11.51 0.37 12.64
CA LYS A 94 11.82 0.01 14.03
C LYS A 94 13.12 -0.79 14.12
N GLN A 95 13.35 -1.70 13.16
CA GLN A 95 14.59 -2.48 13.10
C GLN A 95 15.79 -1.59 12.72
N ASN A 96 15.57 -0.67 11.81
CA ASN A 96 16.63 0.22 11.33
C ASN A 96 16.07 1.60 10.98
N PRO A 97 16.24 2.60 11.88
CA PRO A 97 15.74 3.96 11.57
C PRO A 97 16.40 4.62 10.35
N GLN A 98 17.48 4.04 9.83
CA GLN A 98 18.17 4.51 8.64
C GLN A 98 17.74 3.73 7.38
N VAL A 99 16.66 2.94 7.46
CA VAL A 99 16.22 2.10 6.36
C VAL A 99 15.96 2.95 5.10
N SER A 100 16.47 2.49 3.96
CA SER A 100 16.30 3.18 2.68
C SER A 100 14.98 2.79 2.02
N ILE A 101 14.53 3.60 1.06
CA ILE A 101 13.36 3.27 0.24
C ILE A 101 13.56 1.94 -0.47
N SER A 102 14.77 1.69 -0.99
CA SER A 102 15.08 0.42 -1.67
C SER A 102 14.89 -0.77 -0.74
N GLN A 103 15.34 -0.67 0.51
CA GLN A 103 15.15 -1.72 1.50
C GLN A 103 13.68 -1.90 1.87
N LEU A 104 12.92 -0.80 1.96
CA LEU A 104 11.48 -0.88 2.23
C LEU A 104 10.74 -1.59 1.11
N ILE A 105 11.10 -1.32 -0.15
CA ILE A 105 10.54 -2.03 -1.30
C ILE A 105 10.85 -3.53 -1.20
N GLU A 106 12.08 -3.87 -0.84
CA GLU A 106 12.47 -5.28 -0.65
C GLU A 106 11.64 -5.94 0.44
N CYS A 107 11.41 -5.25 1.55
CA CYS A 107 10.58 -5.76 2.65
C CYS A 107 9.13 -5.97 2.21
N LEU A 108 8.58 -5.04 1.44
CA LEU A 108 7.22 -5.14 0.93
C LEU A 108 7.07 -6.32 -0.03
N ASN A 109 8.01 -6.50 -0.94
CA ASN A 109 7.98 -7.63 -1.87
C ASN A 109 8.15 -8.96 -1.14
N TYR A 110 9.02 -9.00 -0.14
CA TYR A 110 9.23 -10.20 0.66
C TYR A 110 7.95 -10.60 1.39
N TYR A 111 7.29 -9.64 2.04
CA TYR A 111 6.03 -9.93 2.75
C TYR A 111 4.96 -10.45 1.79
N SER A 112 4.86 -9.85 0.62
CA SER A 112 3.89 -10.25 -0.39
C SER A 112 4.09 -11.70 -0.85
N GLU A 113 5.36 -12.14 -0.95
CA GLU A 113 5.69 -13.49 -1.41
C GLU A 113 5.63 -14.55 -0.31
N HIS A 114 5.96 -14.18 0.94
CA HIS A 114 6.18 -15.13 2.01
C HIS A 114 5.18 -15.02 3.16
N ASP A 115 4.33 -14.01 3.14
CA ASP A 115 3.37 -13.71 4.22
C ASP A 115 4.08 -13.62 5.58
N ASN A 116 5.27 -13.05 5.58
CA ASN A 116 6.12 -12.92 6.75
C ASN A 116 7.05 -11.73 6.56
N PHE A 117 7.50 -11.14 7.68
CA PHE A 117 8.36 -9.96 7.64
C PHE A 117 9.81 -10.33 7.39
N LEU A 118 10.47 -9.56 6.53
CA LEU A 118 11.91 -9.70 6.29
C LEU A 118 12.68 -9.10 7.48
N ASP A 119 13.65 -9.85 7.96
CA ASP A 119 14.56 -9.37 9.01
C ASP A 119 15.73 -8.66 8.34
N ILE A 120 15.87 -7.35 8.59
CA ILE A 120 16.87 -6.51 7.94
C ILE A 120 18.03 -6.15 8.85
N ILE A 121 18.09 -6.68 10.06
CA ILE A 121 19.21 -6.46 10.99
C ILE A 121 20.15 -7.63 11.01
#